data_b88a339fd40b1a9381b3518ed929fcc9
#
_entry.id   b88a339fd40b1a9381b3518ed929fcc9
#
_cell.length_a   1.000
_cell.length_b   1.000
_cell.length_c   1.000
_cell.angle_alpha   90.00
_cell.angle_beta   90.00
_cell.angle_gamma   90.00
#
_symmetry.space_group_name_H-M   'P 1'
#
loop_
_entity.id
_entity.type
_entity.pdbx_description
1 polymer ?
#
loop_
_entity_poly.entity_id
_entity_poly.type
_entity_poly.pdbx_seq_one_letter_code
_entity_poly.pdbx_strand_id
1 'polypeptide(L)'
;MNRLEILNNLGDYGEAEFNVSKVPLFRPNQIVDKFNQYPNMTYTPIDTNVALVRTDTNETLSIVGSKYNPVTHQEAFKTAEDVILRSDLNLEGIDRHTEVSHNGARAYSTWTLPEHRVTLRKDDDVALQISARNSYDGSWSFVVEVGGLRFICLNMQVFANNFAIHKSKHTKGLNLDRIASRLSDSVMFYDKETELWRDMVDTKVTDRQAMEILARLSGSKPAESYSKQYSDYGSVTNILYEPDVIRNKTLLRLYDFWQNNSQKLDKTAWALYNSMTEWATHGDITKKSAIGNIASIKVDRLEKVRKTLNNKMLPMLGLAQV
;
A
#
# COMPACT_ATOMS: atom_id res chain seq x y z
N MET A 1 -26.29 18.69 -2.66
CA MET A 1 -25.26 18.77 -1.59
C MET A 1 -24.02 19.38 -2.19
N ASN A 2 -23.40 20.37 -1.56
CA ASN A 2 -22.15 20.90 -2.10
C ASN A 2 -20.97 19.91 -1.82
N ARG A 3 -19.87 20.04 -2.56
CA ARG A 3 -18.73 19.11 -2.47
C ARG A 3 -18.13 19.02 -1.06
N LEU A 4 -18.07 20.14 -0.34
CA LEU A 4 -17.57 20.19 1.03
C LEU A 4 -18.50 19.46 2.01
N GLU A 5 -19.83 19.62 1.84
CA GLU A 5 -20.82 18.89 2.65
C GLU A 5 -20.72 17.38 2.44
N ILE A 6 -20.46 16.92 1.20
CA ILE A 6 -20.26 15.50 0.90
C ILE A 6 -19.08 14.94 1.70
N LEU A 7 -17.92 15.60 1.68
CA LEU A 7 -16.75 15.12 2.43
C LEU A 7 -16.93 15.24 3.94
N ASN A 8 -17.56 16.30 4.44
CA ASN A 8 -17.86 16.44 5.87
C ASN A 8 -18.77 15.33 6.40
N ASN A 9 -19.67 14.81 5.57
CA ASN A 9 -20.56 13.70 5.93
C ASN A 9 -19.86 12.34 6.04
N LEU A 10 -18.59 12.21 5.61
CA LEU A 10 -17.79 11.01 5.81
C LEU A 10 -17.40 10.82 7.30
N GLY A 11 -17.62 11.82 8.15
CA GLY A 11 -17.30 11.76 9.57
C GLY A 11 -15.82 12.00 9.89
N ASP A 12 -15.39 11.55 11.06
CA ASP A 12 -14.00 11.63 11.51
C ASP A 12 -13.13 10.47 10.95
N TYR A 13 -11.82 10.50 11.20
CA TYR A 13 -10.88 9.46 10.73
C TYR A 13 -10.71 8.29 11.73
N GLY A 14 -11.62 8.18 12.70
CA GLY A 14 -11.62 7.10 13.69
C GLY A 14 -10.33 7.00 14.48
N GLU A 15 -9.75 5.80 14.54
CA GLU A 15 -8.53 5.53 15.31
C GLU A 15 -7.29 6.34 14.85
N ALA A 16 -7.34 7.01 13.69
CA ALA A 16 -6.27 7.88 13.21
C ALA A 16 -6.39 9.33 13.77
N GLU A 17 -7.45 9.65 14.50
CA GLU A 17 -7.71 11.01 15.00
C GLU A 17 -7.20 11.20 16.42
N PHE A 18 -5.92 11.45 16.55
CA PHE A 18 -5.28 11.78 17.82
C PHE A 18 -4.13 12.78 17.63
N ASN A 19 -3.75 13.45 18.71
CA ASN A 19 -2.62 14.37 18.75
C ASN A 19 -1.34 13.68 19.26
N VAL A 20 -0.20 14.22 18.86
CA VAL A 20 1.12 13.78 19.34
C VAL A 20 1.88 14.94 19.97
N SER A 21 2.62 14.62 21.01
CA SER A 21 3.54 15.56 21.68
C SER A 21 4.98 15.09 21.55
N LYS A 22 5.91 16.06 21.56
CA LYS A 22 7.35 15.79 21.68
C LYS A 22 7.73 15.74 23.14
N VAL A 23 8.22 14.59 23.60
CA VAL A 23 8.66 14.39 24.97
C VAL A 23 10.19 14.26 24.99
N PRO A 24 10.89 15.02 25.85
CA PRO A 24 12.35 14.93 25.97
C PRO A 24 12.81 13.54 26.38
N LEU A 25 13.96 13.13 25.87
CA LEU A 25 14.63 11.91 26.25
C LEU A 25 15.78 12.23 27.21
N PHE A 26 16.03 11.32 28.13
CA PHE A 26 17.10 11.47 29.11
C PHE A 26 17.96 10.21 29.16
N ARG A 27 19.25 10.38 29.43
CA ARG A 27 20.19 9.28 29.74
C ARG A 27 20.62 9.36 31.19
N PRO A 28 20.82 8.23 31.91
CA PRO A 28 21.42 8.22 33.22
C PRO A 28 22.90 8.65 33.15
N ASN A 29 23.35 9.41 34.12
CA ASN A 29 24.72 9.92 34.18
C ASN A 29 25.73 8.93 34.75
N GLN A 30 25.27 7.88 35.42
CA GLN A 30 26.15 6.85 36.00
C GLN A 30 25.90 5.50 35.34
N ILE A 31 26.99 4.84 34.93
CA ILE A 31 27.02 3.41 34.66
C ILE A 31 26.88 2.75 36.02
N VAL A 32 25.80 2.04 36.27
CA VAL A 32 25.55 1.32 37.53
C VAL A 32 26.69 0.29 37.71
N ASP A 33 27.56 0.52 38.69
CA ASP A 33 28.50 -0.48 39.15
C ASP A 33 27.69 -1.65 39.73
N LYS A 34 28.08 -2.88 39.41
CA LYS A 34 27.34 -4.11 39.76
C LYS A 34 27.10 -4.31 41.26
N PHE A 35 27.66 -3.45 42.10
CA PHE A 35 27.62 -3.53 43.55
C PHE A 35 26.88 -2.37 44.27
N ASN A 36 26.43 -1.35 43.53
CA ASN A 36 25.77 -0.20 44.15
C ASN A 36 24.28 -0.17 43.85
N GLN A 37 23.50 -0.55 44.84
CA GLN A 37 22.05 -0.41 44.82
C GLN A 37 21.69 1.08 44.90
N TYR A 38 21.42 1.70 43.74
CA TYR A 38 20.60 2.90 43.51
C TYR A 38 20.77 4.12 44.47
N PRO A 39 21.86 4.79 44.57
CA PRO A 39 21.83 6.11 45.16
C PRO A 39 21.98 7.20 44.08
N ASN A 40 20.99 8.07 44.01
CA ASN A 40 21.03 9.38 43.30
C ASN A 40 21.34 9.29 41.78
N MET A 41 20.49 8.61 41.01
CA MET A 41 20.55 8.73 39.56
C MET A 41 20.23 10.16 39.14
N THR A 42 21.22 10.85 38.59
CA THR A 42 21.01 12.07 37.83
C THR A 42 20.83 11.76 36.35
N TYR A 43 20.03 12.55 35.65
CA TYR A 43 19.72 12.34 34.25
C TYR A 43 20.15 13.58 33.45
N THR A 44 20.73 13.33 32.26
CA THR A 44 21.06 14.40 31.31
C THR A 44 20.13 14.30 30.10
N PRO A 45 19.55 15.42 29.64
CA PRO A 45 18.72 15.44 28.45
C PRO A 45 19.51 15.01 27.21
N ILE A 46 18.82 14.37 26.28
CA ILE A 46 19.32 14.03 24.93
C ILE A 46 18.76 15.07 23.97
N ASP A 47 19.53 16.09 23.63
CA ASP A 47 19.05 17.22 22.83
C ASP A 47 18.86 16.88 21.33
N THR A 48 19.46 15.78 20.87
CA THR A 48 19.41 15.37 19.47
C THR A 48 18.12 14.65 19.08
N ASN A 49 17.43 14.03 20.04
CA ASN A 49 16.26 13.18 19.83
C ASN A 49 15.15 13.48 20.82
N VAL A 50 13.92 13.21 20.40
CA VAL A 50 12.70 13.29 21.22
C VAL A 50 11.84 12.06 20.97
N ALA A 51 11.05 11.66 21.96
CA ALA A 51 9.97 10.71 21.76
C ALA A 51 8.73 11.42 21.20
N LEU A 52 8.06 10.81 20.23
CA LEU A 52 6.70 11.19 19.84
C LEU A 52 5.73 10.32 20.64
N VAL A 53 4.88 10.95 21.40
CA VAL A 53 3.94 10.30 22.33
C VAL A 53 2.51 10.70 21.99
N ARG A 54 1.61 9.72 21.92
CA ARG A 54 0.16 9.98 21.79
C ARG A 54 -0.34 10.69 23.02
N THR A 55 -1.13 11.74 22.84
CA THR A 55 -1.65 12.52 23.97
C THR A 55 -2.84 11.88 24.66
N ASP A 56 -3.54 10.96 23.98
CA ASP A 56 -4.73 10.24 24.47
C ASP A 56 -4.38 8.98 25.27
N THR A 57 -3.37 8.21 24.83
CA THR A 57 -2.99 6.92 25.46
C THR A 57 -1.67 7.00 26.22
N ASN A 58 -0.91 8.07 26.03
CA ASN A 58 0.44 8.25 26.56
C ASN A 58 1.46 7.19 26.03
N GLU A 59 1.16 6.54 24.92
CA GLU A 59 2.05 5.56 24.29
C GLU A 59 3.09 6.24 23.41
N THR A 60 4.33 5.75 23.48
CA THR A 60 5.42 6.20 22.61
C THR A 60 5.29 5.56 21.23
N LEU A 61 5.11 6.38 20.20
CA LEU A 61 5.00 5.95 18.81
C LEU A 61 6.37 5.74 18.16
N SER A 62 7.33 6.65 18.44
CA SER A 62 8.67 6.61 17.86
C SER A 62 9.64 7.52 18.58
N ILE A 63 10.94 7.34 18.27
CA ILE A 63 12.01 8.26 18.64
C ILE A 63 12.51 8.92 17.36
N VAL A 64 12.46 10.23 17.29
CA VAL A 64 12.83 11.01 16.11
C VAL A 64 13.85 12.10 16.46
N GLY A 65 14.48 12.69 15.45
CA GLY A 65 15.35 13.83 15.65
C GLY A 65 14.59 15.02 16.25
N SER A 66 15.21 15.81 17.11
CA SER A 66 14.58 16.97 17.79
C SER A 66 13.99 18.00 16.81
N LYS A 67 14.55 18.09 15.58
CA LYS A 67 14.07 18.98 14.51
C LYS A 67 12.91 18.40 13.70
N TYR A 68 12.52 17.13 13.93
CA TYR A 68 11.41 16.53 13.23
C TYR A 68 10.11 17.28 13.54
N ASN A 69 9.32 17.59 12.51
CA ASN A 69 8.02 18.25 12.65
C ASN A 69 6.93 17.24 12.27
N PRO A 70 6.25 16.64 13.25
CA PRO A 70 5.18 15.69 12.95
C PRO A 70 4.01 16.41 12.28
N VAL A 71 3.47 15.82 11.22
CA VAL A 71 2.17 16.14 10.64
C VAL A 71 1.19 15.12 11.18
N THR A 72 0.07 15.55 11.75
CA THR A 72 -0.94 14.61 12.25
C THR A 72 -1.57 13.81 11.11
N HIS A 73 -2.08 12.62 11.41
CA HIS A 73 -2.80 11.85 10.40
C HIS A 73 -4.01 12.62 9.87
N GLN A 74 -4.72 13.29 10.76
CA GLN A 74 -5.85 14.15 10.41
C GLN A 74 -5.45 15.26 9.43
N GLU A 75 -4.34 16.00 9.70
CA GLU A 75 -3.85 17.04 8.77
C GLU A 75 -3.46 16.46 7.42
N ALA A 76 -2.80 15.28 7.42
CA ALA A 76 -2.43 14.59 6.19
C ALA A 76 -3.65 14.19 5.36
N PHE A 77 -4.69 13.63 5.99
CA PHE A 77 -5.90 13.19 5.31
C PHE A 77 -6.79 14.36 4.87
N LYS A 78 -6.92 15.42 5.67
CA LYS A 78 -7.55 16.66 5.24
C LYS A 78 -6.86 17.27 4.02
N THR A 79 -5.53 17.18 3.97
CA THR A 79 -4.78 17.60 2.77
C THR A 79 -5.19 16.81 1.53
N ALA A 80 -5.40 15.51 1.65
CA ALA A 80 -5.90 14.69 0.53
C ALA A 80 -7.34 15.08 0.15
N GLU A 81 -8.21 15.33 1.13
CA GLU A 81 -9.57 15.81 0.88
C GLU A 81 -9.60 17.19 0.23
N ASP A 82 -8.74 18.12 0.63
CA ASP A 82 -8.60 19.43 -0.03
C ASP A 82 -8.20 19.27 -1.51
N VAL A 83 -7.36 18.29 -1.81
CA VAL A 83 -6.98 17.96 -3.19
C VAL A 83 -8.17 17.41 -3.96
N ILE A 84 -8.95 16.51 -3.35
CA ILE A 84 -10.19 15.95 -3.93
C ILE A 84 -11.22 17.07 -4.17
N LEU A 85 -11.37 18.00 -3.23
CA LEU A 85 -12.27 19.15 -3.37
C LEU A 85 -11.91 20.07 -4.54
N ARG A 86 -10.64 20.26 -4.83
CA ARG A 86 -10.13 21.09 -5.92
C ARG A 86 -10.15 20.41 -7.28
N SER A 87 -10.38 19.10 -7.32
CA SER A 87 -10.51 18.34 -8.56
C SER A 87 -11.92 18.50 -9.16
N ASP A 88 -12.08 18.16 -10.43
CA ASP A 88 -13.39 18.16 -11.12
C ASP A 88 -14.14 16.82 -10.98
N LEU A 89 -13.71 15.96 -10.02
CA LEU A 89 -14.29 14.64 -9.83
C LEU A 89 -15.73 14.72 -9.32
N ASN A 90 -16.60 13.82 -9.78
CA ASN A 90 -17.91 13.63 -9.17
C ASN A 90 -17.74 12.88 -7.84
N LEU A 91 -18.22 13.49 -6.75
CA LEU A 91 -18.10 12.95 -5.38
C LEU A 91 -19.37 12.23 -4.91
N GLU A 92 -20.36 12.05 -5.78
CA GLU A 92 -21.58 11.32 -5.41
C GLU A 92 -21.24 9.89 -5.02
N GLY A 93 -21.75 9.45 -3.87
CA GLY A 93 -21.47 8.11 -3.35
C GLY A 93 -20.05 7.84 -2.90
N ILE A 94 -19.19 8.88 -2.79
CA ILE A 94 -17.83 8.69 -2.28
C ILE A 94 -17.85 8.02 -0.90
N ASP A 95 -16.98 7.05 -0.72
CA ASP A 95 -16.78 6.34 0.54
C ASP A 95 -15.34 6.47 1.02
N ARG A 96 -15.14 6.52 2.34
CA ARG A 96 -13.82 6.60 2.95
C ARG A 96 -13.59 5.45 3.91
N HIS A 97 -12.44 4.80 3.77
CA HIS A 97 -11.96 3.79 4.70
C HIS A 97 -10.60 4.17 5.26
N THR A 98 -10.44 4.13 6.59
CA THR A 98 -9.19 4.49 7.28
C THR A 98 -8.71 3.33 8.13
N GLU A 99 -7.43 3.01 8.05
CA GLU A 99 -6.78 1.98 8.85
C GLU A 99 -5.52 2.54 9.53
N VAL A 100 -5.28 2.09 10.76
CA VAL A 100 -4.05 2.39 11.51
C VAL A 100 -3.24 1.14 11.80
N SER A 101 -1.96 1.32 12.04
CA SER A 101 -1.06 0.22 12.44
C SER A 101 0.06 0.75 13.35
N HIS A 102 0.77 -0.18 14.01
CA HIS A 102 1.86 0.16 14.95
C HIS A 102 1.38 1.11 16.05
N ASN A 103 0.24 0.77 16.70
CA ASN A 103 -0.41 1.55 17.75
C ASN A 103 -0.74 3.00 17.31
N GLY A 104 -0.98 3.22 16.02
CA GLY A 104 -1.23 4.53 15.44
C GLY A 104 0.02 5.24 14.92
N ALA A 105 1.22 4.63 14.99
CA ALA A 105 2.41 5.25 14.38
C ALA A 105 2.31 5.40 12.86
N ARG A 106 1.44 4.63 12.21
CA ARG A 106 1.19 4.67 10.76
C ARG A 106 -0.30 4.64 10.49
N ALA A 107 -0.75 5.45 9.55
CA ALA A 107 -2.14 5.48 9.11
C ALA A 107 -2.24 5.58 7.59
N TYR A 108 -3.31 4.98 7.06
CA TYR A 108 -3.64 4.90 5.66
C TYR A 108 -5.14 5.15 5.49
N SER A 109 -5.50 6.02 4.57
CA SER A 109 -6.89 6.31 4.24
C SER A 109 -7.12 6.22 2.74
N THR A 110 -8.28 5.71 2.34
CA THR A 110 -8.71 5.60 0.94
C THR A 110 -10.06 6.27 0.75
N TRP A 111 -10.22 6.91 -0.39
CA TRP A 111 -11.48 7.47 -0.88
C TRP A 111 -11.82 6.77 -2.18
N THR A 112 -12.93 6.05 -2.22
CA THR A 112 -13.45 5.38 -3.41
C THR A 112 -14.52 6.24 -4.05
N LEU A 113 -14.40 6.48 -5.36
CA LEU A 113 -15.30 7.31 -6.15
C LEU A 113 -16.08 6.43 -7.13
N PRO A 114 -17.27 5.92 -6.74
CA PRO A 114 -18.03 4.95 -7.54
C PRO A 114 -18.54 5.51 -8.86
N GLU A 115 -18.75 6.83 -8.96
CA GLU A 115 -19.14 7.47 -10.21
C GLU A 115 -18.03 7.52 -11.27
N HIS A 116 -16.77 7.34 -10.83
CA HIS A 116 -15.60 7.19 -11.70
C HIS A 116 -15.21 5.71 -11.80
N ARG A 117 -16.07 4.91 -12.46
CA ARG A 117 -15.86 3.48 -12.64
C ARG A 117 -15.72 3.11 -14.10
N VAL A 118 -15.00 2.05 -14.35
CA VAL A 118 -14.89 1.40 -15.65
C VAL A 118 -15.32 -0.06 -15.53
N THR A 119 -16.17 -0.49 -16.46
CA THR A 119 -16.52 -1.90 -16.63
C THR A 119 -15.56 -2.54 -17.60
N LEU A 120 -14.78 -3.50 -17.13
CA LEU A 120 -13.78 -4.22 -17.95
C LEU A 120 -14.37 -5.45 -18.58
N ARG A 121 -15.24 -6.14 -17.86
CA ARG A 121 -16.03 -7.31 -18.31
C ARG A 121 -17.41 -7.22 -17.66
N LYS A 122 -18.34 -8.11 -18.09
CA LYS A 122 -19.66 -8.19 -17.44
C LYS A 122 -19.49 -8.39 -15.95
N ASP A 123 -20.11 -7.53 -15.15
CA ASP A 123 -20.09 -7.52 -13.69
C ASP A 123 -18.68 -7.33 -13.06
N ASP A 124 -17.73 -6.79 -13.82
CA ASP A 124 -16.35 -6.54 -13.35
C ASP A 124 -16.02 -5.04 -13.46
N ASP A 125 -16.44 -4.32 -12.44
CA ASP A 125 -16.27 -2.87 -12.32
C ASP A 125 -15.06 -2.54 -11.43
N VAL A 126 -14.27 -1.56 -11.89
CA VAL A 126 -13.19 -0.93 -11.11
C VAL A 126 -13.52 0.55 -10.94
N ALA A 127 -13.61 1.03 -9.71
CA ALA A 127 -13.78 2.44 -9.39
C ALA A 127 -12.44 3.14 -9.17
N LEU A 128 -12.41 4.43 -9.46
CA LEU A 128 -11.29 5.29 -9.07
C LEU A 128 -11.16 5.29 -7.54
N GLN A 129 -9.94 5.11 -7.05
CA GLN A 129 -9.61 5.20 -5.65
C GLN A 129 -8.44 6.16 -5.43
N ILE A 130 -8.59 7.09 -4.51
CA ILE A 130 -7.53 7.96 -4.03
C ILE A 130 -7.11 7.43 -2.66
N SER A 131 -5.81 7.37 -2.40
CA SER A 131 -5.28 6.94 -1.12
C SER A 131 -4.28 7.93 -0.56
N ALA A 132 -4.23 8.06 0.76
CA ALA A 132 -3.21 8.82 1.46
C ALA A 132 -2.62 8.00 2.60
N ARG A 133 -1.32 8.16 2.83
CA ARG A 133 -0.62 7.52 3.94
C ARG A 133 0.30 8.49 4.65
N ASN A 134 0.41 8.30 5.96
CA ASN A 134 1.22 9.11 6.83
C ASN A 134 1.85 8.26 7.95
N SER A 135 3.02 8.66 8.46
CA SER A 135 3.61 8.00 9.62
C SER A 135 4.31 8.97 10.56
N TYR A 136 4.34 8.59 11.85
CA TYR A 136 5.11 9.27 12.89
C TYR A 136 6.49 8.65 13.12
N ASP A 137 6.72 7.43 12.64
CA ASP A 137 7.96 6.68 12.84
C ASP A 137 8.98 6.85 11.69
N GLY A 138 8.67 7.71 10.71
CA GLY A 138 9.52 7.97 9.56
C GLY A 138 9.56 6.84 8.52
N SER A 139 8.79 5.76 8.71
CA SER A 139 8.73 4.63 7.77
C SER A 139 8.08 5.00 6.46
N TRP A 140 7.10 5.89 6.50
CA TRP A 140 6.43 6.44 5.33
C TRP A 140 6.61 7.94 5.24
N SER A 141 6.84 8.43 4.04
CA SER A 141 6.59 9.84 3.73
C SER A 141 5.08 10.06 3.65
N PHE A 142 4.62 11.29 3.81
CA PHE A 142 3.26 11.63 3.37
C PHE A 142 3.17 11.40 1.86
N VAL A 143 2.21 10.59 1.45
CA VAL A 143 2.00 10.19 0.06
C VAL A 143 0.51 10.25 -0.23
N VAL A 144 0.15 10.84 -1.37
CA VAL A 144 -1.19 10.73 -1.99
C VAL A 144 -1.01 10.00 -3.32
N GLU A 145 -1.81 8.97 -3.54
CA GLU A 145 -1.76 8.10 -4.73
C GLU A 145 -3.15 7.96 -5.33
N VAL A 146 -3.20 7.73 -6.65
CA VAL A 146 -4.41 7.31 -7.36
C VAL A 146 -4.27 5.85 -7.74
N GLY A 147 -5.36 5.11 -7.63
CA GLY A 147 -5.46 3.69 -7.96
C GLY A 147 -6.89 3.32 -8.32
N GLY A 148 -7.22 2.06 -8.22
CA GLY A 148 -8.57 1.56 -8.43
C GLY A 148 -9.02 0.60 -7.34
N LEU A 149 -10.32 0.47 -7.15
CA LEU A 149 -10.95 -0.55 -6.32
C LEU A 149 -11.86 -1.40 -7.20
N ARG A 150 -11.57 -2.69 -7.29
CA ARG A 150 -12.40 -3.65 -8.00
C ARG A 150 -13.54 -4.13 -7.11
N PHE A 151 -14.78 -3.83 -7.46
CA PHE A 151 -15.95 -4.05 -6.58
C PHE A 151 -16.24 -5.52 -6.29
N ILE A 152 -16.06 -6.40 -7.25
CA ILE A 152 -16.43 -7.82 -7.10
C ILE A 152 -15.62 -8.57 -6.02
N CYS A 153 -14.41 -8.10 -5.72
CA CYS A 153 -13.52 -8.74 -4.74
C CYS A 153 -12.87 -7.74 -3.78
N LEU A 154 -13.17 -6.46 -3.88
CA LEU A 154 -12.61 -5.36 -3.12
C LEU A 154 -11.07 -5.33 -3.16
N ASN A 155 -10.48 -5.80 -4.26
CA ASN A 155 -9.03 -5.72 -4.48
C ASN A 155 -8.63 -4.30 -4.83
N MET A 156 -7.64 -3.79 -4.13
CA MET A 156 -7.01 -2.52 -4.46
C MET A 156 -6.14 -2.68 -5.72
N GLN A 157 -6.43 -1.92 -6.76
CA GLN A 157 -5.67 -1.89 -8.01
C GLN A 157 -4.63 -0.77 -7.94
N VAL A 158 -3.36 -1.09 -8.17
CA VAL A 158 -2.28 -0.10 -8.22
C VAL A 158 -1.97 0.26 -9.67
N PHE A 159 -1.76 1.52 -9.95
CA PHE A 159 -1.33 1.93 -11.28
C PHE A 159 0.08 1.47 -11.58
N ALA A 160 0.34 1.09 -12.82
CA ALA A 160 1.66 0.76 -13.32
C ALA A 160 2.59 1.99 -13.21
N ASN A 161 2.10 3.15 -13.57
CA ASN A 161 2.87 4.39 -13.54
C ASN A 161 2.92 5.06 -12.17
N ASN A 162 4.11 5.61 -11.84
CA ASN A 162 4.35 6.40 -10.63
C ASN A 162 3.82 7.85 -10.72
N PHE A 163 3.10 8.22 -11.78
CA PHE A 163 2.63 9.61 -11.98
C PHE A 163 1.61 10.06 -10.94
N ALA A 164 0.95 9.11 -10.30
CA ALA A 164 -0.06 9.36 -9.28
C ALA A 164 0.51 9.58 -7.87
N ILE A 165 1.83 9.63 -7.69
CA ILE A 165 2.43 9.67 -6.36
C ILE A 165 2.95 11.07 -6.06
N HIS A 166 2.30 11.76 -5.14
CA HIS A 166 2.92 12.86 -4.43
C HIS A 166 3.61 12.31 -3.18
N LYS A 167 4.93 12.51 -3.12
CA LYS A 167 5.75 12.13 -1.97
C LYS A 167 6.38 13.37 -1.37
N SER A 168 6.05 13.68 -0.11
CA SER A 168 6.65 14.76 0.64
C SER A 168 7.29 14.25 1.93
N LYS A 169 8.46 14.77 2.27
CA LYS A 169 8.98 14.63 3.63
C LYS A 169 8.17 15.55 4.54
N HIS A 170 8.01 15.17 5.80
CA HIS A 170 7.38 15.98 6.84
C HIS A 170 8.19 17.27 7.10
N THR A 171 8.19 18.19 6.15
CA THR A 171 8.92 19.46 6.22
C THR A 171 7.96 20.62 5.96
N LYS A 172 8.24 21.75 6.58
CA LYS A 172 7.52 23.02 6.32
C LYS A 172 7.54 23.31 4.82
N GLY A 173 6.36 23.49 4.20
CA GLY A 173 6.24 23.91 2.80
C GLY A 173 5.56 22.90 1.88
N LEU A 174 4.55 22.16 2.35
CA LEU A 174 3.69 21.37 1.49
C LEU A 174 2.93 22.32 0.55
N ASN A 175 3.21 22.26 -0.77
CA ASN A 175 2.47 23.03 -1.75
C ASN A 175 1.26 22.24 -2.23
N LEU A 176 0.10 22.52 -1.61
CA LEU A 176 -1.17 21.83 -1.88
C LEU A 176 -1.64 22.02 -3.32
N ASP A 177 -1.43 23.21 -3.91
CA ASP A 177 -1.87 23.48 -5.27
C ASP A 177 -1.08 22.64 -6.29
N ARG A 178 0.21 22.43 -6.03
CA ARG A 178 1.04 21.53 -6.84
C ARG A 178 0.61 20.07 -6.69
N ILE A 179 0.16 19.66 -5.51
CA ILE A 179 -0.36 18.30 -5.28
C ILE A 179 -1.68 18.13 -6.00
N ALA A 180 -2.57 19.11 -5.90
CA ALA A 180 -3.87 19.14 -6.57
C ALA A 180 -3.72 19.07 -8.10
N SER A 181 -2.82 19.89 -8.67
CA SER A 181 -2.54 19.85 -10.11
C SER A 181 -2.06 18.46 -10.55
N ARG A 182 -1.15 17.84 -9.79
CA ARG A 182 -0.68 16.48 -10.08
C ARG A 182 -1.76 15.42 -9.91
N LEU A 183 -2.69 15.60 -8.98
CA LEU A 183 -3.82 14.68 -8.85
C LEU A 183 -4.76 14.81 -10.06
N SER A 184 -5.04 16.02 -10.50
CA SER A 184 -5.83 16.24 -11.72
C SER A 184 -5.17 15.60 -12.95
N ASP A 185 -3.85 15.76 -13.08
CA ASP A 185 -3.07 15.06 -14.11
C ASP A 185 -3.19 13.53 -13.96
N SER A 186 -3.16 13.03 -12.73
CA SER A 186 -3.25 11.59 -12.45
C SER A 186 -4.63 10.99 -12.77
N VAL A 187 -5.69 11.78 -12.66
CA VAL A 187 -7.03 11.36 -13.10
C VAL A 187 -7.09 11.22 -14.62
N MET A 188 -6.40 12.09 -15.36
CA MET A 188 -6.24 11.91 -16.81
C MET A 188 -5.52 10.61 -17.19
N PHE A 189 -4.63 10.12 -16.31
CA PHE A 189 -3.97 8.82 -16.48
C PHE A 189 -4.87 7.63 -16.12
N TYR A 190 -5.95 7.82 -15.38
CA TYR A 190 -6.89 6.75 -15.08
C TYR A 190 -7.45 6.13 -16.37
N ASP A 191 -7.81 6.95 -17.36
CA ASP A 191 -8.32 6.47 -18.65
C ASP A 191 -7.28 5.58 -19.36
N LYS A 192 -6.01 6.00 -19.36
CA LYS A 192 -4.92 5.22 -19.94
C LYS A 192 -4.65 3.92 -19.18
N GLU A 193 -4.72 3.96 -17.86
CA GLU A 193 -4.56 2.76 -17.04
C GLU A 193 -5.72 1.78 -17.29
N THR A 194 -6.94 2.29 -17.56
CA THR A 194 -8.08 1.44 -17.94
C THR A 194 -7.89 0.79 -19.31
N GLU A 195 -7.21 1.45 -20.26
CA GLU A 195 -6.79 0.83 -21.52
C GLU A 195 -5.83 -0.33 -21.28
N LEU A 196 -4.81 -0.14 -20.44
CA LEU A 196 -3.90 -1.22 -20.04
C LEU A 196 -4.65 -2.39 -19.39
N TRP A 197 -5.63 -2.13 -18.53
CA TRP A 197 -6.43 -3.19 -17.94
C TRP A 197 -7.28 -3.93 -18.98
N ARG A 198 -7.82 -3.25 -20.00
CA ARG A 198 -8.50 -3.91 -21.14
C ARG A 198 -7.54 -4.79 -21.93
N ASP A 199 -6.33 -4.29 -22.22
CA ASP A 199 -5.29 -5.09 -22.86
C ASP A 199 -4.92 -6.33 -22.01
N MET A 200 -4.88 -6.20 -20.69
CA MET A 200 -4.68 -7.35 -19.80
C MET A 200 -5.83 -8.35 -19.85
N VAL A 201 -7.08 -7.92 -20.05
CA VAL A 201 -8.25 -8.81 -20.21
C VAL A 201 -8.09 -9.67 -21.46
N ASP A 202 -7.56 -9.11 -22.53
CA ASP A 202 -7.41 -9.79 -23.83
C ASP A 202 -6.11 -10.60 -23.93
N THR A 203 -5.10 -10.30 -23.12
CA THR A 203 -3.80 -10.96 -23.15
C THR A 203 -3.84 -12.31 -22.43
N LYS A 204 -3.61 -13.42 -23.16
CA LYS A 204 -3.55 -14.76 -22.59
C LYS A 204 -2.23 -15.01 -21.85
N VAL A 205 -2.32 -15.75 -20.74
CA VAL A 205 -1.18 -16.10 -19.89
C VAL A 205 -1.19 -17.60 -19.62
N THR A 206 -0.06 -18.24 -19.85
CA THR A 206 0.13 -19.66 -19.50
C THR A 206 0.43 -19.81 -18.01
N ASP A 207 0.14 -20.98 -17.42
CA ASP A 207 0.46 -21.27 -16.01
C ASP A 207 1.96 -21.13 -15.73
N ARG A 208 2.82 -21.42 -16.71
CA ARG A 208 4.28 -21.24 -16.61
C ARG A 208 4.66 -19.77 -16.48
N GLN A 209 4.10 -18.91 -17.35
CA GLN A 209 4.33 -17.45 -17.26
C GLN A 209 3.82 -16.89 -15.94
N ALA A 210 2.62 -17.33 -15.52
CA ALA A 210 2.06 -16.92 -14.23
C ALA A 210 2.99 -17.33 -13.08
N MET A 211 3.44 -18.59 -13.03
CA MET A 211 4.34 -19.09 -12.00
C MET A 211 5.66 -18.29 -11.96
N GLU A 212 6.23 -17.96 -13.11
CA GLU A 212 7.48 -17.17 -13.17
C GLU A 212 7.31 -15.76 -12.59
N ILE A 213 6.18 -15.10 -12.88
CA ILE A 213 5.86 -13.77 -12.37
C ILE A 213 5.60 -13.81 -10.85
N LEU A 214 4.81 -14.81 -10.40
CA LEU A 214 4.48 -15.00 -8.98
C LEU A 214 5.71 -15.40 -8.15
N ALA A 215 6.63 -16.19 -8.70
CA ALA A 215 7.91 -16.50 -8.04
C ALA A 215 8.71 -15.21 -7.78
N ARG A 216 8.75 -14.30 -8.74
CA ARG A 216 9.41 -13.01 -8.57
C ARG A 216 8.77 -12.17 -7.46
N LEU A 217 7.43 -12.10 -7.43
CA LEU A 217 6.69 -11.39 -6.40
C LEU A 217 6.94 -11.97 -4.99
N SER A 218 7.02 -13.28 -4.88
CA SER A 218 7.26 -13.98 -3.60
C SER A 218 8.71 -13.87 -3.10
N GLY A 219 9.63 -13.36 -3.93
CA GLY A 219 11.06 -13.33 -3.64
C GLY A 219 11.77 -14.67 -3.84
N SER A 220 11.13 -15.65 -4.51
CA SER A 220 11.76 -16.90 -4.92
C SER A 220 12.75 -16.64 -6.06
N LYS A 221 13.71 -17.56 -6.22
CA LYS A 221 14.56 -17.57 -7.42
C LYS A 221 13.67 -17.68 -8.67
N PRO A 222 13.98 -16.95 -9.74
CA PRO A 222 13.18 -17.04 -10.97
C PRO A 222 13.12 -18.48 -11.46
N ALA A 223 11.97 -18.86 -11.98
CA ALA A 223 11.77 -20.18 -12.61
C ALA A 223 12.69 -20.43 -13.83
N GLU A 224 13.48 -19.45 -14.25
CA GLU A 224 14.54 -19.64 -15.27
C GLU A 224 15.53 -20.76 -14.92
N SER A 225 15.79 -20.97 -13.61
CA SER A 225 16.58 -22.13 -13.17
C SER A 225 15.82 -23.45 -13.38
N TYR A 226 14.49 -23.41 -13.32
CA TYR A 226 13.65 -24.57 -13.57
C TYR A 226 13.36 -24.78 -15.06
N SER A 227 13.35 -23.70 -15.87
CA SER A 227 13.08 -23.76 -17.30
C SER A 227 14.17 -24.48 -18.11
N LYS A 228 15.43 -24.41 -17.66
CA LYS A 228 16.54 -25.13 -18.29
C LYS A 228 16.52 -26.64 -18.00
N GLN A 229 15.90 -27.03 -16.89
CA GLN A 229 15.83 -28.42 -16.46
C GLN A 229 14.57 -29.13 -17.00
N TYR A 230 13.53 -28.40 -17.33
CA TYR A 230 12.22 -28.91 -17.80
C TYR A 230 11.81 -28.32 -19.15
N SER A 231 12.78 -28.18 -20.08
CA SER A 231 12.50 -27.72 -21.45
C SER A 231 11.53 -28.65 -22.09
N ASP A 232 10.44 -28.45 -22.50
CA ASP A 232 9.44 -29.06 -23.38
C ASP A 232 8.32 -29.94 -22.76
N TYR A 233 8.45 -30.58 -21.61
CA TYR A 233 7.42 -31.51 -21.08
C TYR A 233 7.03 -31.30 -19.59
N GLY A 234 7.60 -30.34 -18.91
CA GLY A 234 7.28 -30.11 -17.49
C GLY A 234 5.98 -29.35 -17.29
N SER A 235 4.94 -30.04 -16.82
CA SER A 235 3.76 -29.34 -16.32
C SER A 235 4.16 -28.44 -15.12
N VAL A 236 3.46 -27.35 -14.91
CA VAL A 236 3.60 -26.48 -13.71
C VAL A 236 3.54 -27.32 -12.43
N THR A 237 2.85 -28.45 -12.46
CA THR A 237 2.79 -29.43 -11.37
C THR A 237 4.17 -29.87 -10.89
N ASN A 238 5.13 -30.11 -11.80
CA ASN A 238 6.48 -30.51 -11.41
C ASN A 238 7.24 -29.38 -10.71
N ILE A 239 7.02 -28.12 -11.11
CA ILE A 239 7.60 -26.94 -10.46
C ILE A 239 7.08 -26.80 -9.04
N LEU A 240 5.81 -27.11 -8.79
CA LEU A 240 5.19 -27.02 -7.47
C LEU A 240 5.77 -28.01 -6.45
N TYR A 241 6.35 -29.12 -6.91
CA TYR A 241 7.00 -30.13 -6.05
C TYR A 241 8.49 -29.85 -5.78
N GLU A 242 9.06 -28.81 -6.41
CA GLU A 242 10.45 -28.42 -6.10
C GLU A 242 10.59 -27.98 -4.63
N PRO A 243 11.64 -28.43 -3.91
CA PRO A 243 11.80 -28.15 -2.49
C PRO A 243 11.78 -26.66 -2.12
N ASP A 244 12.33 -25.80 -2.99
CA ASP A 244 12.37 -24.36 -2.77
C ASP A 244 10.97 -23.72 -2.97
N VAL A 245 10.16 -24.27 -3.85
CA VAL A 245 8.77 -23.84 -4.09
C VAL A 245 7.88 -24.29 -2.95
N ILE A 246 7.95 -25.57 -2.55
CA ILE A 246 7.18 -26.11 -1.41
C ILE A 246 7.43 -25.35 -0.13
N ARG A 247 8.66 -24.90 0.12
CA ARG A 247 9.03 -24.12 1.30
C ARG A 247 8.54 -22.67 1.25
N ASN A 248 8.26 -22.13 0.07
CA ASN A 248 7.77 -20.77 -0.09
C ASN A 248 6.25 -20.69 0.01
N LYS A 249 5.74 -20.58 1.23
CA LYS A 249 4.29 -20.46 1.50
C LYS A 249 3.64 -19.29 0.77
N THR A 250 4.37 -18.19 0.56
CA THR A 250 3.85 -17.03 -0.17
C THR A 250 3.64 -17.38 -1.64
N LEU A 251 4.57 -18.09 -2.28
CA LEU A 251 4.44 -18.51 -3.67
C LEU A 251 3.27 -19.48 -3.84
N LEU A 252 3.15 -20.47 -2.97
CA LEU A 252 2.02 -21.41 -3.02
C LEU A 252 0.68 -20.69 -2.89
N ARG A 253 0.58 -19.73 -1.95
CA ARG A 253 -0.64 -18.95 -1.77
C ARG A 253 -0.96 -18.06 -2.98
N LEU A 254 0.04 -17.42 -3.57
CA LEU A 254 -0.11 -16.64 -4.80
C LEU A 254 -0.60 -17.53 -5.95
N TYR A 255 -0.09 -18.76 -6.04
CA TYR A 255 -0.53 -19.70 -7.05
C TYR A 255 -1.98 -20.19 -6.83
N ASP A 256 -2.42 -20.37 -5.57
CA ASP A 256 -3.83 -20.66 -5.26
C ASP A 256 -4.74 -19.50 -5.73
N PHE A 257 -4.34 -18.25 -5.50
CA PHE A 257 -5.09 -17.10 -6.05
C PHE A 257 -5.12 -17.10 -7.57
N TRP A 258 -4.01 -17.45 -8.23
CA TRP A 258 -3.97 -17.60 -9.69
C TRP A 258 -4.94 -18.67 -10.18
N GLN A 259 -4.96 -19.84 -9.56
CA GLN A 259 -5.89 -20.92 -9.94
C GLN A 259 -7.35 -20.46 -9.81
N ASN A 260 -7.69 -19.80 -8.71
CA ASN A 260 -9.04 -19.32 -8.45
C ASN A 260 -9.45 -18.20 -9.43
N ASN A 261 -8.59 -17.22 -9.67
CA ASN A 261 -8.89 -16.09 -10.56
C ASN A 261 -8.92 -16.54 -12.03
N SER A 262 -8.04 -17.44 -12.45
CA SER A 262 -8.01 -17.95 -13.81
C SER A 262 -9.23 -18.80 -14.19
N GLN A 263 -9.90 -19.43 -13.20
CA GLN A 263 -11.19 -20.10 -13.41
C GLN A 263 -12.34 -19.11 -13.65
N LYS A 264 -12.29 -17.92 -13.02
CA LYS A 264 -13.36 -16.90 -13.11
C LYS A 264 -13.15 -15.92 -14.26
N LEU A 265 -11.91 -15.60 -14.56
CA LEU A 265 -11.49 -14.53 -15.48
C LEU A 265 -10.76 -15.06 -16.72
N ASP A 266 -10.77 -16.37 -16.94
CA ASP A 266 -9.91 -17.07 -17.87
C ASP A 266 -8.40 -16.90 -17.53
N LYS A 267 -7.52 -17.62 -18.25
CA LYS A 267 -6.08 -17.48 -18.08
C LYS A 267 -5.57 -16.22 -18.81
N THR A 268 -5.80 -15.07 -18.20
CA THR A 268 -5.46 -13.76 -18.76
C THR A 268 -4.47 -13.00 -17.87
N ALA A 269 -3.84 -11.96 -18.42
CA ALA A 269 -3.01 -11.04 -17.66
C ALA A 269 -3.83 -10.34 -16.58
N TRP A 270 -5.12 -10.05 -16.84
CA TRP A 270 -6.04 -9.50 -15.84
C TRP A 270 -6.25 -10.45 -14.66
N ALA A 271 -6.46 -11.76 -14.92
CA ALA A 271 -6.56 -12.75 -13.86
C ALA A 271 -5.28 -12.84 -13.01
N LEU A 272 -4.12 -12.81 -13.65
CA LEU A 272 -2.83 -12.81 -12.95
C LEU A 272 -2.62 -11.57 -12.11
N TYR A 273 -2.92 -10.39 -12.67
CA TYR A 273 -2.83 -9.12 -11.94
C TYR A 273 -3.77 -9.12 -10.73
N ASN A 274 -5.01 -9.59 -10.89
CA ASN A 274 -5.96 -9.72 -9.77
C ASN A 274 -5.48 -10.71 -8.71
N SER A 275 -4.80 -11.77 -9.08
CA SER A 275 -4.22 -12.71 -8.11
C SER A 275 -3.14 -12.07 -7.25
N MET A 276 -2.32 -11.20 -7.84
CA MET A 276 -1.30 -10.44 -7.11
C MET A 276 -1.93 -9.40 -6.18
N THR A 277 -2.93 -8.66 -6.66
CA THR A 277 -3.59 -7.61 -5.86
C THR A 277 -4.50 -8.20 -4.76
N GLU A 278 -5.14 -9.34 -5.01
CA GLU A 278 -5.90 -10.09 -4.00
C GLU A 278 -4.99 -10.58 -2.87
N TRP A 279 -3.82 -11.15 -3.20
CA TRP A 279 -2.83 -11.48 -2.19
C TRP A 279 -2.38 -10.26 -1.39
N ALA A 280 -2.17 -9.12 -2.04
CA ALA A 280 -1.72 -7.91 -1.36
C ALA A 280 -2.79 -7.36 -0.40
N THR A 281 -4.06 -7.40 -0.79
CA THR A 281 -5.19 -6.80 -0.08
C THR A 281 -5.79 -7.75 0.96
N HIS A 282 -5.96 -9.04 0.61
CA HIS A 282 -6.71 -10.03 1.40
C HIS A 282 -5.88 -11.25 1.82
N GLY A 283 -4.61 -11.35 1.38
CA GLY A 283 -3.76 -12.49 1.74
C GLY A 283 -3.57 -12.62 3.24
N ASP A 284 -3.67 -13.86 3.75
CA ASP A 284 -3.60 -14.17 5.18
C ASP A 284 -2.42 -13.49 5.90
N ILE A 285 -2.73 -12.89 7.02
CA ILE A 285 -1.76 -12.38 7.99
C ILE A 285 -1.70 -13.39 9.13
N THR A 286 -0.84 -14.40 8.97
CA THR A 286 -0.82 -15.59 9.84
C THR A 286 -0.21 -15.39 11.23
N LYS A 287 0.41 -14.25 11.52
CA LYS A 287 1.04 -13.99 12.82
C LYS A 287 0.17 -13.09 13.68
N LYS A 288 -0.15 -13.51 14.91
CA LYS A 288 -0.87 -12.68 15.89
C LYS A 288 -0.26 -11.29 16.09
N SER A 289 1.07 -11.18 16.02
CA SER A 289 1.79 -9.90 16.09
C SER A 289 1.60 -9.01 14.85
N ALA A 290 1.05 -9.55 13.76
CA ALA A 290 0.82 -8.82 12.52
C ALA A 290 -0.58 -8.18 12.44
N ILE A 291 -1.51 -8.55 13.32
CA ILE A 291 -2.90 -8.03 13.29
C ILE A 291 -2.91 -6.51 13.46
N GLY A 292 -2.14 -5.96 14.41
CA GLY A 292 -2.01 -4.52 14.61
C GLY A 292 -1.24 -3.78 13.50
N ASN A 293 -0.73 -4.51 12.49
CA ASN A 293 0.12 -3.96 11.42
C ASN A 293 -0.48 -4.17 10.02
N ILE A 294 -1.78 -4.48 9.94
CA ILE A 294 -2.46 -4.85 8.68
C ILE A 294 -2.27 -3.79 7.59
N ALA A 295 -2.50 -2.52 7.91
CA ALA A 295 -2.37 -1.42 6.96
C ALA A 295 -0.96 -1.34 6.36
N SER A 296 0.08 -1.48 7.19
CA SER A 296 1.47 -1.49 6.71
C SER A 296 1.77 -2.67 5.80
N ILE A 297 1.27 -3.85 6.15
CA ILE A 297 1.47 -5.07 5.34
C ILE A 297 0.79 -4.93 3.98
N LYS A 298 -0.43 -4.38 3.92
CA LYS A 298 -1.12 -4.11 2.66
C LYS A 298 -0.32 -3.15 1.78
N VAL A 299 0.11 -2.01 2.33
CA VAL A 299 0.91 -1.00 1.60
C VAL A 299 2.20 -1.61 1.06
N ASP A 300 2.95 -2.35 1.87
CA ASP A 300 4.20 -2.99 1.45
C ASP A 300 3.98 -4.05 0.35
N ARG A 301 2.88 -4.81 0.44
CA ARG A 301 2.52 -5.80 -0.57
C ARG A 301 2.10 -5.14 -1.89
N LEU A 302 1.27 -4.10 -1.85
CA LEU A 302 0.86 -3.34 -3.04
C LEU A 302 2.05 -2.72 -3.76
N GLU A 303 3.02 -2.20 -3.01
CA GLU A 303 4.27 -1.68 -3.59
C GLU A 303 5.11 -2.79 -4.27
N LYS A 304 5.14 -4.00 -3.69
CA LYS A 304 5.77 -5.17 -4.35
C LYS A 304 5.02 -5.58 -5.62
N VAL A 305 3.69 -5.56 -5.60
CA VAL A 305 2.86 -5.82 -6.80
C VAL A 305 3.19 -4.81 -7.88
N ARG A 306 3.21 -3.50 -7.59
CA ARG A 306 3.57 -2.45 -8.53
C ARG A 306 4.95 -2.67 -9.16
N LYS A 307 5.95 -2.99 -8.35
CA LYS A 307 7.31 -3.29 -8.84
C LYS A 307 7.34 -4.54 -9.73
N THR A 308 6.60 -5.58 -9.38
CA THR A 308 6.53 -6.81 -10.17
C THR A 308 5.77 -6.58 -11.47
N LEU A 309 4.67 -5.83 -11.43
CA LEU A 309 3.92 -5.41 -12.61
C LEU A 309 4.86 -4.73 -13.63
N ASN A 310 5.54 -3.67 -13.22
CA ASN A 310 6.37 -2.86 -14.11
C ASN A 310 7.64 -3.56 -14.59
N ASN A 311 8.33 -4.26 -13.70
CA ASN A 311 9.65 -4.79 -14.00
C ASN A 311 9.64 -6.22 -14.56
N LYS A 312 8.50 -6.91 -14.49
CA LYS A 312 8.42 -8.31 -14.93
C LYS A 312 7.18 -8.62 -15.76
N MET A 313 5.98 -8.34 -15.23
CA MET A 313 4.75 -8.79 -15.86
C MET A 313 4.51 -8.09 -17.20
N LEU A 314 4.49 -6.76 -17.23
CA LEU A 314 4.26 -5.99 -18.45
C LEU A 314 5.31 -6.29 -19.54
N PRO A 315 6.64 -6.24 -19.24
CA PRO A 315 7.65 -6.57 -20.24
C PRO A 315 7.56 -8.02 -20.75
N MET A 316 7.26 -8.98 -19.87
CA MET A 316 7.19 -10.40 -20.23
C MET A 316 5.99 -10.70 -21.12
N LEU A 317 4.88 -10.01 -20.95
CA LEU A 317 3.65 -10.20 -21.71
C LEU A 317 3.53 -9.26 -22.92
N GLY A 318 4.55 -8.44 -23.19
CA GLY A 318 4.55 -7.50 -24.31
C GLY A 318 3.54 -6.36 -24.17
N LEU A 319 3.10 -6.08 -22.91
CA LEU A 319 2.21 -4.99 -22.60
C LEU A 319 3.02 -3.70 -22.37
N ALA A 320 2.60 -2.62 -23.02
CA ALA A 320 3.27 -1.32 -22.86
C ALA A 320 2.97 -0.71 -21.49
N GLN A 321 3.97 -0.09 -20.86
CA GLN A 321 3.70 0.88 -19.79
C GLN A 321 3.05 2.11 -20.44
N VAL A 322 1.92 2.52 -19.90
CA VAL A 322 1.16 3.69 -20.38
C VAL A 322 1.82 5.00 -19.94
#